data_bc5ee626b1e71b327d2a601379a3782b
#
_entry.id   bc5ee626b1e71b327d2a601379a3782b
#
_cell.length_a   1.000
_cell.length_b   1.000
_cell.length_c   1.000
_cell.angle_alpha   90.00
_cell.angle_beta   90.00
_cell.angle_gamma   90.00
#
_symmetry.space_group_name_H-M   'P 1'
#
loop_
_entity.id
_entity.type
_entity.pdbx_description
1 polymer ?
#
loop_
_entity_poly.entity_id
_entity_poly.type
_entity_poly.pdbx_seq_one_letter_code
_entity_poly.pdbx_strand_id
1 'polypeptide(L)'
;MDNKKQEPKQLSKEFAIATKKNSGLRTFISSWNSKAYTDEEFQEVELFDQIGKACQLNVVLSESGEYANVDSVMPIPKGFTAPESSTTPILWDMDNWNDEVFKTLPEWVQEKIKKSTQYKKEHTPTDSIEVKSPEVPATTEALAATMTGGAPF
;
A
#
# COMPACT_ATOMS: atom_id res chain seq x y z
N MET A 1 8.78 -11.40 39.95
CA MET A 1 8.34 -11.63 38.58
C MET A 1 7.96 -10.26 37.98
N ASP A 2 8.81 -9.77 37.10
CA ASP A 2 8.55 -8.49 36.46
C ASP A 2 7.40 -8.63 35.49
N ASN A 3 6.23 -8.16 35.88
CA ASN A 3 5.12 -7.92 34.97
C ASN A 3 5.48 -6.70 34.09
N LYS A 4 6.49 -6.83 33.24
CA LYS A 4 6.62 -5.94 32.11
C LYS A 4 5.43 -6.23 31.23
N LYS A 5 4.44 -5.33 31.25
CA LYS A 5 3.41 -5.31 30.22
C LYS A 5 4.13 -5.39 28.89
N GLN A 6 4.06 -6.55 28.26
CA GLN A 6 4.60 -6.69 26.91
C GLN A 6 3.77 -5.79 26.01
N GLU A 7 4.35 -4.67 25.63
CA GLU A 7 3.72 -3.81 24.64
C GLU A 7 3.54 -4.62 23.35
N PRO A 8 2.39 -4.50 22.70
CA PRO A 8 2.16 -5.23 21.46
C PRO A 8 3.18 -4.80 20.42
N LYS A 9 3.85 -5.78 19.83
CA LYS A 9 4.81 -5.53 18.75
C LYS A 9 4.04 -5.28 17.45
N GLN A 10 4.48 -4.29 16.72
CA GLN A 10 3.91 -3.96 15.43
C GLN A 10 4.86 -4.41 14.32
N LEU A 11 4.29 -5.07 13.32
CA LEU A 11 4.99 -5.46 12.11
C LEU A 11 4.22 -4.87 10.92
N SER A 12 4.95 -4.41 9.92
CA SER A 12 4.35 -3.87 8.71
C SER A 12 4.76 -4.68 7.49
N LYS A 13 3.85 -4.78 6.55
CA LYS A 13 4.11 -5.37 5.25
C LYS A 13 3.42 -4.56 4.17
N GLU A 14 4.14 -4.29 3.10
CA GLU A 14 3.66 -3.51 1.98
C GLU A 14 3.40 -4.40 0.78
N PHE A 15 2.35 -4.10 0.06
CA PHE A 15 1.99 -4.80 -1.16
C PHE A 15 1.66 -3.80 -2.27
N ALA A 16 2.08 -4.14 -3.49
CA ALA A 16 1.52 -3.49 -4.66
C ALA A 16 0.08 -3.97 -4.86
N ILE A 17 -0.82 -3.05 -5.14
CA ILE A 17 -2.21 -3.38 -5.45
C ILE A 17 -2.24 -3.95 -6.86
N ALA A 18 -2.19 -5.27 -6.96
CA ALA A 18 -2.22 -5.99 -8.22
C ALA A 18 -3.12 -7.23 -8.11
N THR A 19 -3.96 -7.42 -9.09
CA THR A 19 -4.91 -8.53 -9.14
C THR A 19 -4.36 -9.77 -9.83
N LYS A 20 -3.16 -9.69 -10.39
CA LYS A 20 -2.52 -10.81 -11.08
C LYS A 20 -2.40 -12.04 -10.18
N LYS A 21 -2.55 -13.21 -10.78
CA LYS A 21 -2.51 -14.51 -10.08
C LYS A 21 -1.31 -14.70 -9.17
N ASN A 22 -0.16 -14.20 -9.55
CA ASN A 22 1.09 -14.32 -8.79
C ASN A 22 1.45 -13.07 -7.99
N SER A 23 0.50 -12.14 -7.77
CA SER A 23 0.79 -10.98 -6.96
C SER A 23 1.00 -11.35 -5.49
N GLY A 24 1.92 -10.67 -4.83
CA GLY A 24 2.18 -10.90 -3.41
C GLY A 24 0.95 -10.67 -2.54
N LEU A 25 0.14 -9.66 -2.86
CA LEU A 25 -1.10 -9.37 -2.15
C LEU A 25 -2.09 -10.54 -2.26
N ARG A 26 -2.32 -11.04 -3.47
CA ARG A 26 -3.26 -12.16 -3.69
C ARG A 26 -2.80 -13.42 -2.98
N THR A 27 -1.51 -13.74 -3.07
CA THR A 27 -0.93 -14.88 -2.37
C THR A 27 -1.10 -14.73 -0.85
N PHE A 28 -0.87 -13.56 -0.31
CA PHE A 28 -1.01 -13.28 1.12
C PHE A 28 -2.45 -13.46 1.60
N ILE A 29 -3.42 -12.87 0.90
CA ILE A 29 -4.84 -12.98 1.24
C ILE A 29 -5.33 -14.43 1.09
N SER A 30 -4.93 -15.13 0.05
CA SER A 30 -5.27 -16.54 -0.18
C SER A 30 -4.76 -17.43 0.96
N SER A 31 -3.53 -17.23 1.39
CA SER A 31 -2.93 -17.95 2.50
C SER A 31 -3.65 -17.66 3.82
N TRP A 32 -3.99 -16.41 4.07
CA TRP A 32 -4.70 -16.01 5.29
C TRP A 32 -6.08 -16.65 5.40
N ASN A 33 -6.83 -16.65 4.31
CA ASN A 33 -8.18 -17.19 4.27
C ASN A 33 -8.23 -18.68 3.91
N SER A 34 -7.09 -19.32 3.66
CA SER A 34 -7.02 -20.71 3.17
C SER A 34 -7.92 -20.96 1.96
N LYS A 35 -7.95 -20.00 1.04
CA LYS A 35 -8.81 -20.06 -0.13
C LYS A 35 -8.04 -19.66 -1.39
N ALA A 36 -8.10 -20.51 -2.41
CA ALA A 36 -7.61 -20.15 -3.73
C ALA A 36 -8.70 -19.34 -4.46
N TYR A 37 -8.44 -18.08 -4.69
CA TYR A 37 -9.37 -17.20 -5.40
C TYR A 37 -9.19 -17.31 -6.91
N THR A 38 -10.29 -17.32 -7.65
CA THR A 38 -10.26 -17.06 -9.10
C THR A 38 -9.99 -15.58 -9.35
N ASP A 39 -9.73 -15.21 -10.60
CA ASP A 39 -9.45 -13.81 -10.93
C ASP A 39 -10.67 -12.91 -10.64
N GLU A 40 -11.86 -13.41 -10.95
CA GLU A 40 -13.12 -12.74 -10.70
C GLU A 40 -13.39 -12.60 -9.20
N GLU A 41 -13.26 -13.69 -8.45
CA GLU A 41 -13.45 -13.68 -6.99
C GLU A 41 -12.49 -12.74 -6.28
N PHE A 42 -11.24 -12.67 -6.74
CA PHE A 42 -10.25 -11.79 -6.11
C PHE A 42 -10.52 -10.31 -6.36
N GLN A 43 -11.08 -9.96 -7.50
CA GLN A 43 -11.51 -8.59 -7.79
C GLN A 43 -12.64 -8.11 -6.88
N GLU A 44 -13.45 -9.03 -6.40
CA GLU A 44 -14.55 -8.75 -5.46
C GLU A 44 -14.12 -8.76 -3.99
N VAL A 45 -12.87 -9.14 -3.69
CA VAL A 45 -12.36 -9.16 -2.31
C VAL A 45 -12.19 -7.75 -1.78
N GLU A 46 -12.92 -7.46 -0.72
CA GLU A 46 -12.74 -6.24 0.05
C GLU A 46 -11.54 -6.41 1.00
N LEU A 47 -10.45 -5.71 0.70
CA LEU A 47 -9.22 -5.78 1.49
C LEU A 47 -9.46 -5.33 2.94
N PHE A 48 -10.36 -4.40 3.13
CA PHE A 48 -10.68 -3.85 4.44
C PHE A 48 -11.40 -4.85 5.36
N ASP A 49 -12.03 -5.86 4.79
CA ASP A 49 -12.63 -6.94 5.57
C ASP A 49 -11.61 -7.79 6.33
N GLN A 50 -10.34 -7.72 5.94
CA GLN A 50 -9.26 -8.42 6.63
C GLN A 50 -8.84 -7.70 7.93
N ILE A 51 -9.18 -6.43 8.08
CA ILE A 51 -8.83 -5.66 9.27
C ILE A 51 -9.58 -6.21 10.49
N GLY A 52 -8.85 -6.47 11.55
CA GLY A 52 -9.40 -7.04 12.78
C GLY A 52 -9.46 -8.57 12.81
N LYS A 53 -9.15 -9.25 11.71
CA LYS A 53 -9.07 -10.70 11.69
C LYS A 53 -7.74 -11.19 12.26
N ALA A 54 -7.82 -12.19 13.11
CA ALA A 54 -6.63 -12.85 13.65
C ALA A 54 -5.94 -13.72 12.60
N CYS A 55 -4.64 -13.86 12.73
CA CYS A 55 -3.85 -14.72 11.87
C CYS A 55 -2.60 -15.21 12.58
N GLN A 56 -1.98 -16.23 12.03
CA GLN A 56 -0.65 -16.66 12.42
C GLN A 56 0.36 -16.14 11.40
N LEU A 57 1.42 -15.51 11.88
CA LEU A 57 2.48 -14.97 11.03
C LEU A 57 3.74 -15.83 11.14
N ASN A 58 4.37 -16.08 10.00
CA ASN A 58 5.74 -16.53 9.95
C ASN A 58 6.64 -15.30 9.84
N VAL A 59 7.47 -15.09 10.85
CA VAL A 59 8.37 -13.95 10.94
C VAL A 59 9.80 -14.44 10.82
N VAL A 60 10.53 -13.86 9.89
CA VAL A 60 11.94 -14.18 9.65
C VAL A 60 12.82 -12.97 9.92
N LEU A 61 14.04 -13.23 10.35
CA LEU A 61 15.01 -12.16 10.51
C LEU A 61 15.64 -11.81 9.15
N SER A 62 15.98 -10.53 9.00
CA SER A 62 16.79 -10.08 7.86
C SER A 62 18.17 -10.74 7.87
N GLU A 63 18.89 -10.69 6.77
CA GLU A 63 20.25 -11.21 6.68
C GLU A 63 21.19 -10.62 7.73
N SER A 64 21.01 -9.35 8.08
CA SER A 64 21.75 -8.69 9.15
C SER A 64 21.30 -9.12 10.56
N GLY A 65 20.14 -9.75 10.69
CA GLY A 65 19.53 -10.11 11.98
C GLY A 65 18.94 -8.93 12.76
N GLU A 66 18.96 -7.74 12.20
CA GLU A 66 18.49 -6.51 12.87
C GLU A 66 16.98 -6.29 12.75
N TYR A 67 16.36 -6.81 11.69
CA TYR A 67 14.96 -6.56 11.38
C TYR A 67 14.17 -7.85 11.31
N ALA A 68 12.95 -7.80 11.82
CA ALA A 68 11.98 -8.88 11.69
C ALA A 68 11.02 -8.57 10.54
N ASN A 69 10.90 -9.50 9.60
CA ASN A 69 10.06 -9.36 8.42
C ASN A 69 8.94 -10.41 8.43
N VAL A 70 7.77 -10.03 8.00
CA VAL A 70 6.66 -10.95 7.79
C VAL A 70 6.90 -11.70 6.49
N ASP A 71 7.18 -12.99 6.58
CA ASP A 71 7.39 -13.85 5.43
C ASP A 71 6.06 -14.34 4.85
N SER A 72 5.24 -14.95 5.69
CA SER A 72 3.96 -15.51 5.27
C SER A 72 2.91 -15.41 6.37
N VAL A 73 1.67 -15.62 5.98
CA VAL A 73 0.51 -15.60 6.88
C VAL A 73 -0.28 -16.89 6.74
N MET A 74 -0.86 -17.35 7.82
CA MET A 74 -1.72 -18.52 7.88
C MET A 74 -2.93 -18.22 8.77
N PRO A 75 -4.04 -18.92 8.58
CA PRO A 75 -5.15 -18.83 9.51
C PRO A 75 -4.75 -19.43 10.87
N ILE A 76 -5.46 -19.05 11.92
CA ILE A 76 -5.23 -19.61 13.25
C ILE A 76 -5.56 -21.12 13.21
N PRO A 77 -4.63 -21.99 13.64
CA PRO A 77 -4.88 -23.42 13.68
C PRO A 77 -6.05 -23.79 14.58
N LYS A 78 -6.74 -24.86 14.25
CA LYS A 78 -7.80 -25.39 15.11
C LYS A 78 -7.25 -25.75 16.51
N GLY A 79 -7.97 -25.36 17.53
CA GLY A 79 -7.58 -25.59 18.92
C GLY A 79 -6.77 -24.46 19.54
N PHE A 80 -6.36 -23.47 18.75
CA PHE A 80 -5.71 -22.26 19.24
C PHE A 80 -6.67 -21.09 19.22
N THR A 81 -6.60 -20.27 20.25
CA THR A 81 -7.37 -19.04 20.36
C THR A 81 -6.43 -17.85 20.20
N ALA A 82 -6.77 -16.95 19.29
CA ALA A 82 -5.99 -15.72 19.14
C ALA A 82 -6.13 -14.84 20.39
N PRO A 83 -5.04 -14.19 20.84
CA PRO A 83 -5.15 -13.22 21.90
C PRO A 83 -6.01 -12.04 21.47
N GLU A 84 -6.68 -11.42 22.42
CA GLU A 84 -7.45 -10.20 22.15
C GLU A 84 -6.50 -9.06 21.76
N SER A 85 -6.92 -8.29 20.77
CA SER A 85 -6.16 -7.11 20.35
C SER A 85 -6.29 -6.01 21.40
N SER A 86 -5.16 -5.49 21.85
CA SER A 86 -5.11 -4.34 22.73
C SER A 86 -5.20 -3.00 21.99
N THR A 87 -5.17 -3.04 20.66
CA THR A 87 -5.21 -1.85 19.81
C THR A 87 -6.47 -1.84 18.97
N THR A 88 -7.03 -0.64 18.78
CA THR A 88 -8.17 -0.46 17.88
C THR A 88 -7.69 -0.49 16.44
N PRO A 89 -8.33 -1.30 15.56
CA PRO A 89 -7.99 -1.29 14.15
C PRO A 89 -8.18 0.10 13.53
N ILE A 90 -7.24 0.49 12.67
CA ILE A 90 -7.29 1.76 11.96
C ILE A 90 -7.38 1.46 10.47
N LEU A 91 -8.37 2.07 9.83
CA LEU A 91 -8.55 2.05 8.39
C LEU A 91 -8.32 3.44 7.83
N TRP A 92 -7.45 3.56 6.84
CA TRP A 92 -7.27 4.80 6.09
C TRP A 92 -7.19 4.48 4.60
N ASP A 93 -7.87 5.30 3.82
CA ASP A 93 -7.99 5.13 2.38
C ASP A 93 -7.74 6.47 1.68
N MET A 94 -6.94 6.44 0.62
CA MET A 94 -6.63 7.62 -0.18
C MET A 94 -7.87 8.19 -0.87
N ASP A 95 -8.75 7.33 -1.34
CA ASP A 95 -9.95 7.73 -2.07
C ASP A 95 -11.02 8.31 -1.13
N ASN A 96 -10.98 7.93 0.14
CA ASN A 96 -11.83 8.45 1.20
C ASN A 96 -10.99 9.15 2.27
N TRP A 97 -10.38 10.25 1.90
CA TRP A 97 -9.48 10.99 2.77
C TRP A 97 -10.16 11.43 4.06
N ASN A 98 -9.54 11.09 5.18
CA ASN A 98 -9.98 11.52 6.51
C ASN A 98 -8.77 12.05 7.29
N ASP A 99 -8.72 13.36 7.52
CA ASP A 99 -7.63 14.02 8.21
C ASP A 99 -7.45 13.55 9.65
N GLU A 100 -8.53 13.26 10.35
CA GLU A 100 -8.47 12.81 11.73
C GLU A 100 -7.80 11.45 11.82
N VAL A 101 -8.20 10.51 10.96
CA VAL A 101 -7.58 9.19 10.88
C VAL A 101 -6.14 9.31 10.39
N PHE A 102 -5.87 10.15 9.41
CA PHE A 102 -4.52 10.37 8.89
C PHE A 102 -3.54 10.81 9.99
N LYS A 103 -3.95 11.71 10.86
CA LYS A 103 -3.13 12.17 11.97
C LYS A 103 -2.86 11.10 13.03
N THR A 104 -3.70 10.07 13.10
CA THR A 104 -3.49 8.93 14.01
C THR A 104 -2.49 7.91 13.48
N LEU A 105 -2.17 7.95 12.19
CA LEU A 105 -1.20 7.05 11.58
C LEU A 105 0.22 7.32 12.10
N PRO A 106 1.08 6.30 12.15
CA PRO A 106 2.49 6.52 12.47
C PRO A 106 3.13 7.54 11.52
N GLU A 107 4.05 8.34 12.03
CA GLU A 107 4.69 9.42 11.28
C GLU A 107 5.33 8.92 9.97
N TRP A 108 6.01 7.79 10.00
CA TRP A 108 6.64 7.22 8.82
C TRP A 108 5.62 6.83 7.72
N VAL A 109 4.42 6.42 8.12
CA VAL A 109 3.32 6.14 7.18
C VAL A 109 2.81 7.43 6.56
N GLN A 110 2.61 8.46 7.39
CA GLN A 110 2.17 9.78 6.91
C GLN A 110 3.16 10.35 5.89
N GLU A 111 4.45 10.25 6.16
CA GLU A 111 5.51 10.70 5.23
C GLU A 111 5.48 9.93 3.90
N LYS A 112 5.29 8.62 3.97
CA LYS A 112 5.15 7.79 2.77
C LYS A 112 3.97 8.21 1.91
N ILE A 113 2.83 8.44 2.53
CA ILE A 113 1.63 8.92 1.85
C ILE A 113 1.89 10.26 1.17
N LYS A 114 2.51 11.22 1.87
CA LYS A 114 2.86 12.53 1.32
C LYS A 114 3.81 12.47 0.13
N LYS A 115 4.67 11.47 0.09
CA LYS A 115 5.59 11.23 -1.03
C LYS A 115 4.92 10.55 -2.22
N SER A 116 3.73 10.00 -2.06
CA SER A 116 3.02 9.31 -3.13
C SER A 116 2.62 10.26 -4.26
N THR A 117 2.59 9.72 -5.47
CA THR A 117 2.19 10.50 -6.65
C THR A 117 0.74 10.96 -6.55
N GLN A 118 -0.12 10.14 -5.99
CA GLN A 118 -1.53 10.43 -5.82
C GLN A 118 -1.73 11.62 -4.88
N TYR A 119 -1.07 11.62 -3.73
CA TYR A 119 -1.11 12.75 -2.80
C TYR A 119 -0.66 14.05 -3.44
N LYS A 120 0.45 14.00 -4.18
CA LYS A 120 1.00 15.17 -4.85
C LYS A 120 0.05 15.74 -5.91
N LYS A 121 -0.66 14.91 -6.65
CA LYS A 121 -1.65 15.36 -7.61
C LYS A 121 -2.82 16.11 -6.95
N GLU A 122 -3.29 15.62 -5.82
CA GLU A 122 -4.45 16.20 -5.14
C GLU A 122 -4.10 17.45 -4.33
N HIS A 123 -2.87 17.54 -3.82
CA HIS A 123 -2.45 18.60 -2.91
C HIS A 123 -1.43 19.56 -3.51
N THR A 124 -1.08 19.43 -4.78
CA THR A 124 -0.20 20.37 -5.47
C THR A 124 -1.04 21.54 -6.02
N PRO A 125 -0.61 22.78 -5.78
CA PRO A 125 -1.29 23.94 -6.37
C PRO A 125 -1.36 23.84 -7.90
N THR A 126 -2.48 24.18 -8.44
CA THR A 126 -2.76 24.14 -9.89
C THR A 126 -1.73 24.92 -10.70
N ASP A 127 -1.22 26.00 -10.14
CA ASP A 127 -0.24 26.85 -10.79
C ASP A 127 1.05 26.13 -11.18
N SER A 128 1.45 25.15 -10.35
CA SER A 128 2.66 24.37 -10.61
C SER A 128 2.49 23.40 -11.78
N ILE A 129 1.28 23.01 -12.06
CA ILE A 129 0.98 22.09 -13.15
C ILE A 129 0.94 22.82 -14.48
N GLU A 130 0.39 24.01 -14.50
CA GLU A 130 0.26 24.82 -15.71
C GLU A 130 1.60 25.25 -16.30
N VAL A 131 2.58 25.50 -15.44
CA VAL A 131 3.92 25.90 -15.88
C VAL A 131 4.61 24.80 -16.67
N LYS A 132 4.37 23.55 -16.36
CA LYS A 132 5.03 22.42 -17.03
C LYS A 132 4.34 22.02 -18.35
N SER A 133 3.06 22.18 -18.42
CA SER A 133 2.29 21.73 -19.58
C SER A 133 2.59 22.49 -20.87
N PRO A 134 2.76 23.80 -20.86
CA PRO A 134 3.03 24.54 -22.09
C PRO A 134 4.39 24.26 -22.71
N GLU A 135 5.38 23.92 -21.90
CA GLU A 135 6.76 23.74 -22.41
C GLU A 135 6.87 22.54 -23.35
N VAL A 136 6.28 21.43 -22.99
CA VAL A 136 6.40 20.21 -23.78
C VAL A 136 5.66 20.30 -25.11
N PRO A 137 4.41 20.77 -25.18
CA PRO A 137 3.72 20.94 -26.45
C PRO A 137 4.40 21.95 -27.38
N ALA A 138 4.89 23.05 -26.82
CA ALA A 138 5.59 24.06 -27.60
C ALA A 138 6.86 23.50 -28.25
N THR A 139 7.61 22.69 -27.54
CA THR A 139 8.79 22.04 -28.09
C THR A 139 8.42 21.08 -29.22
N THR A 140 7.37 20.33 -29.05
CA THR A 140 6.90 19.40 -30.06
C THR A 140 6.43 20.11 -31.30
N GLU A 141 5.69 21.18 -31.15
CA GLU A 141 5.23 21.99 -32.28
C GLU A 141 6.40 22.61 -33.04
N ALA A 142 7.36 23.12 -32.33
CA ALA A 142 8.57 23.67 -32.95
C ALA A 142 9.33 22.62 -33.76
N LEU A 143 9.44 21.43 -33.27
CA LEU A 143 10.06 20.32 -33.97
C LEU A 143 9.25 19.94 -35.24
N ALA A 144 7.95 19.88 -35.11
CA ALA A 144 7.07 19.57 -36.24
C ALA A 144 7.17 20.63 -37.32
N ALA A 145 7.19 21.89 -36.94
CA ALA A 145 7.36 22.99 -37.88
C ALA A 145 8.71 22.92 -38.60
N THR A 146 9.75 22.57 -37.89
CA THR A 146 11.07 22.41 -38.50
C THR A 146 11.09 21.27 -39.50
N MET A 147 10.49 20.18 -39.15
CA MET A 147 10.39 19.02 -40.04
C MET A 147 9.58 19.33 -41.29
N THR A 148 8.51 20.06 -41.14
CA THR A 148 7.68 20.50 -42.26
C THR A 148 8.44 21.45 -43.17
N GLY A 149 9.19 22.34 -42.57
CA GLY A 149 10.03 23.27 -43.35
C GLY A 149 11.18 22.57 -44.07
N GLY A 150 11.63 21.42 -43.58
CA GLY A 150 12.64 20.64 -44.25
C GLY A 150 12.13 19.77 -45.38
N ALA A 151 10.85 19.64 -45.52
CA ALA A 151 10.22 18.74 -46.48
C ALA A 151 9.78 19.38 -47.80
N PRO A 152 9.74 20.66 -47.95
CA PRO A 152 9.23 21.25 -49.18
C PRO A 152 10.23 21.15 -50.34
N PHE A 153 9.95 20.30 -51.22
CA PHE A 153 10.75 20.19 -52.44
C PHE A 153 10.01 19.52 -53.53
#